data_f7a8c3dfd5e80994154a4dd5ddaa877f
#
_entry.id   f7a8c3dfd5e80994154a4dd5ddaa877f
#
_cell.length_a   1.000
_cell.length_b   1.000
_cell.length_c   1.000
_cell.angle_alpha   90.00
_cell.angle_beta   90.00
_cell.angle_gamma   90.00
#
_symmetry.space_group_name_H-M   'P 1'
#
loop_
_entity.id
_entity.type
_entity.pdbx_description
1 polymer ?
#
loop_
_entity_poly.entity_id
_entity_poly.type
_entity_poly.pdbx_seq_one_letter_code
_entity_poly.pdbx_strand_id
1 'polypeptide(L)'
;MTDLAQRVQDELIQAIEKDQLVLPTLPEVALRVREAAEDPDVSIPHLVKEISNDAALSARLIKVVNSPLLRSRQEITDLAMAVNRMGITYTANLATGLAMSQMFQATSDVIDRKMREVWTRSTEVAGISHVLCRHYTKLKPDQATLAGL
;
A
#
# COMPACT_ATOMS: atom_id res chain seq x y z
N MET A 1 -8.69 0.84 -36.14
CA MET A 1 -8.06 1.42 -34.94
C MET A 1 -9.06 1.82 -33.83
N THR A 2 -10.23 2.28 -34.19
CA THR A 2 -11.28 2.67 -33.24
C THR A 2 -11.79 1.49 -32.38
N ASP A 3 -11.90 0.30 -32.94
CA ASP A 3 -12.42 -0.89 -32.24
C ASP A 3 -11.48 -1.39 -31.12
N LEU A 4 -10.17 -1.40 -31.33
CA LEU A 4 -9.21 -1.81 -30.30
C LEU A 4 -9.18 -0.86 -29.10
N ALA A 5 -9.18 0.45 -29.37
CA ALA A 5 -9.19 1.46 -28.31
C ALA A 5 -10.48 1.38 -27.48
N GLN A 6 -11.63 1.16 -28.13
CA GLN A 6 -12.91 0.99 -27.44
C GLN A 6 -12.91 -0.26 -26.55
N ARG A 7 -12.43 -1.38 -27.08
CA ARG A 7 -12.35 -2.64 -26.31
C ARG A 7 -11.44 -2.51 -25.09
N VAL A 8 -10.26 -1.88 -25.24
CA VAL A 8 -9.35 -1.63 -24.13
C VAL A 8 -10.01 -0.73 -23.08
N GLN A 9 -10.73 0.31 -23.52
CA GLN A 9 -11.45 1.18 -22.61
C GLN A 9 -12.55 0.43 -21.84
N ASP A 10 -13.33 -0.39 -22.52
CA ASP A 10 -14.40 -1.18 -21.91
C ASP A 10 -13.84 -2.22 -20.90
N GLU A 11 -12.73 -2.88 -21.24
CA GLU A 11 -12.05 -3.80 -20.33
C GLU A 11 -11.50 -3.10 -19.08
N LEU A 12 -10.92 -1.90 -19.25
CA LEU A 12 -10.44 -1.09 -18.13
C LEU A 12 -11.58 -0.67 -17.21
N ILE A 13 -12.68 -0.19 -17.77
CA ILE A 13 -13.87 0.21 -16.99
C ILE A 13 -14.41 -0.98 -16.20
N GLN A 14 -14.55 -2.14 -16.84
CA GLN A 14 -15.01 -3.36 -16.16
C GLN A 14 -14.05 -3.80 -15.05
N ALA A 15 -12.73 -3.70 -15.27
CA ALA A 15 -11.75 -4.03 -14.25
C ALA A 15 -11.79 -3.08 -13.05
N ILE A 16 -12.07 -1.80 -13.28
CA ILE A 16 -12.28 -0.80 -12.23
C ILE A 16 -13.54 -1.10 -11.43
N GLU A 17 -14.67 -1.35 -12.10
CA GLU A 17 -15.96 -1.64 -11.46
C GLU A 17 -15.90 -2.92 -10.60
N LYS A 18 -15.13 -3.92 -11.05
CA LYS A 18 -14.95 -5.19 -10.34
C LYS A 18 -13.83 -5.16 -9.29
N ASP A 19 -13.19 -4.00 -9.08
CA ASP A 19 -12.01 -3.82 -8.20
C ASP A 19 -10.85 -4.80 -8.54
N GLN A 20 -10.74 -5.14 -9.83
CA GLN A 20 -9.73 -6.08 -10.36
C GLN A 20 -8.54 -5.37 -11.01
N LEU A 21 -8.61 -4.03 -11.15
CA LEU A 21 -7.51 -3.28 -11.73
C LEU A 21 -6.35 -3.19 -10.74
N VAL A 22 -5.29 -3.92 -11.03
CA VAL A 22 -4.04 -3.87 -10.28
C VAL A 22 -3.04 -3.04 -11.09
N LEU A 23 -2.92 -1.76 -10.76
CA LEU A 23 -1.89 -0.91 -11.34
C LEU A 23 -0.55 -1.17 -10.65
N PRO A 24 0.56 -1.30 -11.40
CA PRO A 24 1.87 -1.45 -10.80
C PRO A 24 2.29 -0.17 -10.08
N THR A 25 2.86 -0.34 -8.88
CA THR A 25 3.53 0.72 -8.13
C THR A 25 4.98 0.78 -8.57
N LEU A 26 5.54 1.97 -8.65
CA LEU A 26 6.94 2.16 -8.99
C LEU A 26 7.82 1.87 -7.76
N PRO A 27 8.70 0.84 -7.78
CA PRO A 27 9.56 0.53 -6.64
C PRO A 27 10.42 1.71 -6.19
N GLU A 28 10.87 2.55 -7.14
CA GLU A 28 11.67 3.74 -6.87
C GLU A 28 10.91 4.77 -6.04
N VAL A 29 9.59 4.88 -6.23
CA VAL A 29 8.77 5.80 -5.41
C VAL A 29 8.69 5.29 -3.98
N ALA A 30 8.49 3.99 -3.77
CA ALA A 30 8.47 3.41 -2.44
C ALA A 30 9.79 3.58 -1.70
N LEU A 31 10.93 3.46 -2.40
CA LEU A 31 12.25 3.73 -1.83
C LEU A 31 12.41 5.19 -1.42
N ARG A 32 12.04 6.15 -2.30
CA ARG A 32 12.09 7.59 -1.97
C ARG A 32 11.19 7.95 -0.80
N VAL A 33 10.00 7.37 -0.73
CA VAL A 33 9.08 7.57 0.40
C VAL A 33 9.71 7.08 1.71
N ARG A 34 10.40 5.96 1.68
CA ARG A 34 11.11 5.41 2.83
C ARG A 34 12.28 6.30 3.24
N GLU A 35 13.13 6.70 2.29
CA GLU A 35 14.26 7.60 2.54
C GLU A 35 13.78 8.95 3.11
N ALA A 36 12.72 9.53 2.54
CA ALA A 36 12.13 10.74 3.07
C ALA A 36 11.61 10.57 4.50
N ALA A 37 11.04 9.42 4.83
CA ALA A 37 10.52 9.15 6.17
C ALA A 37 11.61 8.90 7.23
N GLU A 38 12.83 8.59 6.81
CA GLU A 38 14.01 8.45 7.68
C GLU A 38 14.65 9.81 8.04
N ASP A 39 14.31 10.87 7.29
CA ASP A 39 14.76 12.23 7.61
C ASP A 39 14.03 12.76 8.86
N PRO A 40 14.76 13.14 9.94
CA PRO A 40 14.15 13.67 11.16
C PRO A 40 13.33 14.94 10.95
N ASP A 41 13.67 15.73 9.92
CA ASP A 41 13.04 17.00 9.59
C ASP A 41 11.95 16.86 8.50
N VAL A 42 11.58 15.63 8.14
CA VAL A 42 10.56 15.39 7.11
C VAL A 42 9.22 16.00 7.46
N SER A 43 8.63 16.70 6.52
CA SER A 43 7.28 17.24 6.64
C SER A 43 6.27 16.36 5.89
N ILE A 44 5.01 16.36 6.37
CA ILE A 44 3.92 15.66 5.68
C ILE A 44 3.77 16.13 4.23
N PRO A 45 3.82 17.44 3.90
CA PRO A 45 3.76 17.89 2.50
C PRO A 45 4.88 17.32 1.64
N HIS A 46 6.09 17.15 2.18
CA HIS A 46 7.20 16.55 1.43
C HIS A 46 6.91 15.06 1.13
N LEU A 47 6.50 14.30 2.13
CA LEU A 47 6.15 12.90 1.95
C LEU A 47 4.99 12.70 0.96
N VAL A 48 3.96 13.54 1.05
CA VAL A 48 2.82 13.55 0.11
C VAL A 48 3.28 13.81 -1.32
N LYS A 49 4.22 14.74 -1.52
CA LYS A 49 4.79 15.02 -2.84
C LYS A 49 5.50 13.81 -3.43
N GLU A 50 6.29 13.10 -2.63
CA GLU A 50 6.97 11.87 -3.09
C GLU A 50 5.97 10.77 -3.46
N ILE A 51 4.96 10.54 -2.63
CA ILE A 51 3.91 9.54 -2.90
C ILE A 51 3.10 9.89 -4.14
N SER A 52 2.81 11.18 -4.38
CA SER A 52 2.01 11.65 -5.51
C SER A 52 2.65 11.39 -6.87
N ASN A 53 3.94 11.04 -6.92
CA ASN A 53 4.61 10.61 -8.15
C ASN A 53 4.14 9.22 -8.63
N ASP A 54 3.39 8.49 -7.80
CA ASP A 54 2.80 7.19 -8.13
C ASP A 54 1.31 7.19 -7.80
N ALA A 55 0.49 7.29 -8.84
CA ALA A 55 -0.97 7.30 -8.71
C ALA A 55 -1.52 5.98 -8.14
N ALA A 56 -0.90 4.85 -8.47
CA ALA A 56 -1.31 3.54 -7.96
C ALA A 56 -1.04 3.41 -6.46
N LEU A 57 0.13 3.84 -6.00
CA LEU A 57 0.47 3.88 -4.58
C LEU A 57 -0.45 4.82 -3.82
N SER A 58 -0.70 6.03 -4.36
CA SER A 58 -1.60 7.02 -3.77
C SER A 58 -3.00 6.45 -3.56
N ALA A 59 -3.58 5.83 -4.60
CA ALA A 59 -4.91 5.22 -4.54
C ALA A 59 -4.97 4.07 -3.52
N ARG A 60 -3.94 3.24 -3.45
CA ARG A 60 -3.87 2.13 -2.47
C ARG A 60 -3.79 2.64 -1.04
N LEU A 61 -3.00 3.67 -0.77
CA LEU A 61 -2.91 4.27 0.56
C LEU A 61 -4.24 4.86 1.01
N ILE A 62 -4.97 5.54 0.11
CA ILE A 62 -6.31 6.05 0.38
C ILE A 62 -7.28 4.89 0.65
N LYS A 63 -7.21 3.81 -0.12
CA LYS A 63 -8.03 2.61 0.10
C LYS A 63 -7.77 1.99 1.47
N VAL A 64 -6.51 1.87 1.87
CA VAL A 64 -6.12 1.29 3.17
C VAL A 64 -6.61 2.14 4.33
N VAL A 65 -6.47 3.47 4.27
CA VAL A 65 -6.91 4.35 5.36
C VAL A 65 -8.44 4.35 5.54
N ASN A 66 -9.18 4.02 4.49
CA ASN A 66 -10.63 3.86 4.52
C ASN A 66 -11.08 2.41 4.82
N SER A 67 -10.15 1.49 5.02
CA SER A 67 -10.46 0.12 5.41
C SER A 67 -11.13 0.07 6.80
N PRO A 68 -11.88 -0.99 7.11
CA PRO A 68 -12.55 -1.11 8.41
C PRO A 68 -11.63 -0.94 9.62
N LEU A 69 -10.35 -1.31 9.47
CA LEU A 69 -9.34 -1.23 10.54
C LEU A 69 -8.95 0.22 10.89
N LEU A 70 -8.87 1.09 9.87
CA LEU A 70 -8.42 2.48 10.03
C LEU A 70 -9.53 3.51 9.81
N ARG A 71 -10.73 3.04 9.55
CA ARG A 71 -11.88 3.85 9.13
C ARG A 71 -12.16 5.00 10.10
N SER A 72 -12.29 6.18 9.53
CA SER A 72 -12.80 7.39 10.17
C SER A 72 -14.33 7.49 10.01
N ARG A 73 -14.96 8.41 10.74
CA ARG A 73 -16.37 8.75 10.54
C ARG A 73 -16.64 9.35 9.15
N GLN A 74 -15.63 9.99 8.57
CA GLN A 74 -15.68 10.55 7.23
C GLN A 74 -14.69 9.81 6.35
N GLU A 75 -15.10 9.58 5.11
CA GLU A 75 -14.24 9.00 4.08
C GLU A 75 -13.09 9.97 3.77
N ILE A 76 -11.88 9.43 3.69
CA ILE A 76 -10.68 10.16 3.35
C ILE A 76 -10.46 10.03 1.85
N THR A 77 -10.52 11.14 1.13
CA THR A 77 -10.36 11.21 -0.33
C THR A 77 -9.08 11.91 -0.76
N ASP A 78 -8.36 12.48 0.20
CA ASP A 78 -7.13 13.25 -0.01
C ASP A 78 -5.92 12.56 0.61
N LEU A 79 -4.82 12.54 -0.15
CA LEU A 79 -3.59 11.87 0.27
C LEU A 79 -2.95 12.52 1.49
N ALA A 80 -3.01 13.84 1.63
CA ALA A 80 -2.45 14.53 2.80
C ALA A 80 -3.24 14.17 4.07
N MET A 81 -4.55 14.07 3.97
CA MET A 81 -5.38 13.58 5.06
C MET A 81 -5.07 12.12 5.40
N ALA A 82 -4.82 11.28 4.39
CA ALA A 82 -4.43 9.89 4.61
C ALA A 82 -3.10 9.78 5.36
N VAL A 83 -2.09 10.52 4.93
CA VAL A 83 -0.76 10.55 5.59
C VAL A 83 -0.87 11.12 7.00
N ASN A 84 -1.65 12.20 7.21
CA ASN A 84 -1.91 12.73 8.55
C ASN A 84 -2.56 11.69 9.47
N ARG A 85 -3.49 10.92 8.94
CA ARG A 85 -4.21 9.89 9.71
C ARG A 85 -3.31 8.73 10.12
N MET A 86 -2.48 8.27 9.18
CA MET A 86 -1.59 7.12 9.38
C MET A 86 -0.29 7.48 10.10
N GLY A 87 0.18 8.70 9.92
CA GLY A 87 1.51 9.14 10.32
C GLY A 87 2.59 8.77 9.30
N ILE A 88 3.73 9.45 9.38
CA ILE A 88 4.83 9.33 8.42
C ILE A 88 5.39 7.91 8.38
N THR A 89 5.77 7.38 9.54
CA THR A 89 6.40 6.05 9.66
C THR A 89 5.49 4.93 9.17
N TYR A 90 4.22 4.94 9.55
CA TYR A 90 3.28 3.92 9.10
C TYR A 90 3.03 4.00 7.60
N THR A 91 2.90 5.21 7.06
CA THR A 91 2.73 5.45 5.62
C THR A 91 3.93 4.91 4.83
N ALA A 92 5.15 5.16 5.27
CA ALA A 92 6.36 4.68 4.61
C ALA A 92 6.46 3.14 4.64
N ASN A 93 6.18 2.52 5.77
CA ASN A 93 6.18 1.07 5.92
C ASN A 93 5.11 0.42 5.03
N LEU A 94 3.92 1.01 4.99
CA LEU A 94 2.83 0.54 4.13
C LEU A 94 3.17 0.69 2.65
N ALA A 95 3.74 1.82 2.24
CA ALA A 95 4.18 2.05 0.86
C ALA A 95 5.23 1.01 0.43
N THR A 96 6.20 0.73 1.30
CA THR A 96 7.21 -0.31 1.08
C THR A 96 6.57 -1.70 0.95
N GLY A 97 5.66 -2.06 1.85
CA GLY A 97 4.94 -3.34 1.81
C GLY A 97 4.10 -3.50 0.54
N LEU A 98 3.41 -2.45 0.11
CA LEU A 98 2.62 -2.43 -1.13
C LEU A 98 3.49 -2.59 -2.38
N ALA A 99 4.66 -1.96 -2.43
CA ALA A 99 5.61 -2.14 -3.53
C ALA A 99 6.18 -3.56 -3.54
N MET A 100 6.55 -4.09 -2.39
CA MET A 100 7.05 -5.47 -2.27
C MET A 100 6.00 -6.50 -2.70
N SER A 101 4.72 -6.30 -2.38
CA SER A 101 3.65 -7.22 -2.77
C SER A 101 3.55 -7.43 -4.28
N GLN A 102 3.98 -6.47 -5.07
CA GLN A 102 3.97 -6.55 -6.53
C GLN A 102 5.14 -7.33 -7.11
N MET A 103 6.25 -7.37 -6.39
CA MET A 103 7.40 -8.21 -6.80
C MET A 103 7.06 -9.70 -6.76
N PHE A 104 5.99 -10.07 -6.07
CA PHE A 104 5.49 -11.44 -5.97
C PHE A 104 4.47 -11.81 -7.06
N GLN A 105 4.26 -10.97 -8.08
CA GLN A 105 3.42 -11.33 -9.22
C GLN A 105 4.20 -12.27 -10.15
N ALA A 106 3.66 -13.47 -10.37
CA ALA A 106 4.27 -14.48 -11.20
C ALA A 106 3.56 -14.60 -12.55
N THR A 107 4.28 -15.06 -13.57
CA THR A 107 3.78 -15.25 -14.94
C THR A 107 2.96 -16.53 -15.13
N SER A 108 2.93 -17.41 -14.12
CA SER A 108 2.17 -18.67 -14.12
C SER A 108 1.08 -18.63 -13.05
N ASP A 109 -0.16 -18.98 -13.42
CA ASP A 109 -1.31 -18.99 -12.50
C ASP A 109 -1.09 -19.85 -11.26
N VAL A 110 -0.36 -20.95 -11.38
CA VAL A 110 -0.07 -21.84 -10.25
C VAL A 110 0.89 -21.17 -9.27
N ILE A 111 1.93 -20.54 -9.79
CA ILE A 111 2.93 -19.83 -8.98
C ILE A 111 2.29 -18.58 -8.38
N ASP A 112 1.52 -17.82 -9.17
CA ASP A 112 0.83 -16.61 -8.70
C ASP A 112 -0.10 -16.93 -7.53
N ARG A 113 -0.93 -17.98 -7.62
CA ARG A 113 -1.79 -18.43 -6.54
C ARG A 113 -1.01 -18.80 -5.28
N LYS A 114 0.13 -19.49 -5.43
CA LYS A 114 0.97 -19.86 -4.29
C LYS A 114 1.64 -18.67 -3.64
N MET A 115 2.10 -17.73 -4.44
CA MET A 115 2.69 -16.48 -3.95
C MET A 115 1.67 -15.61 -3.24
N ARG A 116 0.43 -15.51 -3.74
CA ARG A 116 -0.67 -14.83 -3.04
C ARG A 116 -1.00 -15.47 -1.69
N GLU A 117 -1.00 -16.81 -1.62
CA GLU A 117 -1.19 -17.54 -0.36
C GLU A 117 -0.10 -17.18 0.65
N VAL A 118 1.17 -17.21 0.24
CA VAL A 118 2.30 -16.82 1.09
C VAL A 118 2.18 -15.36 1.53
N TRP A 119 1.88 -14.46 0.62
CA TRP A 119 1.68 -13.05 0.93
C TRP A 119 0.55 -12.82 1.94
N THR A 120 -0.59 -13.49 1.77
CA THR A 120 -1.71 -13.41 2.71
C THR A 120 -1.28 -13.84 4.11
N ARG A 121 -0.56 -14.95 4.22
CA ARG A 121 -0.05 -15.42 5.53
C ARG A 121 0.95 -14.45 6.14
N SER A 122 1.86 -13.88 5.34
CA SER A 122 2.82 -12.87 5.83
C SER A 122 2.08 -11.65 6.37
N THR A 123 1.06 -11.16 5.69
CA THR A 123 0.27 -10.00 6.16
C THR A 123 -0.52 -10.30 7.43
N GLU A 124 -1.03 -11.52 7.59
CA GLU A 124 -1.67 -11.98 8.83
C GLU A 124 -0.67 -12.01 10.00
N VAL A 125 0.52 -12.58 9.77
CA VAL A 125 1.60 -12.61 10.77
C VAL A 125 2.03 -11.19 11.14
N ALA A 126 2.18 -10.31 10.16
CA ALA A 126 2.54 -8.91 10.40
C ALA A 126 1.48 -8.19 11.26
N GLY A 127 0.19 -8.40 10.97
CA GLY A 127 -0.91 -7.83 11.75
C GLY A 127 -0.94 -8.34 13.19
N ILE A 128 -0.79 -9.64 13.40
CA ILE A 128 -0.73 -10.26 14.72
C ILE A 128 0.50 -9.74 15.50
N SER A 129 1.66 -9.69 14.85
CA SER A 129 2.91 -9.21 15.43
C SER A 129 2.79 -7.74 15.88
N HIS A 130 2.13 -6.90 15.08
CA HIS A 130 1.83 -5.52 15.43
C HIS A 130 1.02 -5.42 16.72
N VAL A 131 -0.09 -6.15 16.78
CA VAL A 131 -1.00 -6.13 17.95
C VAL A 131 -0.29 -6.63 19.20
N LEU A 132 0.41 -7.77 19.12
CA LEU A 132 1.15 -8.32 20.24
C LEU A 132 2.25 -7.37 20.70
N CYS A 133 3.02 -6.80 19.77
CA CYS A 133 4.07 -5.85 20.08
C CYS A 133 3.52 -4.62 20.80
N ARG A 134 2.40 -4.08 20.33
CA ARG A 134 1.76 -2.89 20.90
C ARG A 134 1.24 -3.10 22.33
N HIS A 135 0.70 -4.28 22.62
CA HIS A 135 0.02 -4.53 23.90
C HIS A 135 0.90 -5.22 24.93
N TYR A 136 1.92 -5.97 24.52
CA TYR A 136 2.68 -6.84 25.43
C TYR A 136 4.18 -6.54 25.48
N THR A 137 4.67 -5.59 24.68
CA THR A 137 6.10 -5.26 24.65
C THR A 137 6.33 -3.75 24.67
N LYS A 138 7.60 -3.37 24.85
CA LYS A 138 8.08 -1.97 24.70
C LYS A 138 8.74 -1.72 23.34
N LEU A 139 8.67 -2.70 22.42
CA LEU A 139 9.21 -2.57 21.08
C LEU A 139 8.29 -1.72 20.20
N LYS A 140 8.82 -1.26 19.07
CA LYS A 140 8.03 -0.47 18.10
C LYS A 140 7.14 -1.40 17.28
N PRO A 141 5.79 -1.27 17.33
CA PRO A 141 4.87 -2.13 16.60
C PRO A 141 5.10 -2.13 15.08
N ASP A 142 5.50 -0.98 14.52
CA ASP A 142 5.76 -0.85 13.09
C ASP A 142 6.94 -1.69 12.62
N GLN A 143 7.97 -1.84 13.46
CA GLN A 143 9.09 -2.75 13.18
C GLN A 143 8.65 -4.21 13.21
N ALA A 144 7.78 -4.58 14.14
CA ALA A 144 7.21 -5.93 14.19
C ALA A 144 6.35 -6.23 12.96
N THR A 145 5.59 -5.25 12.47
CA THR A 145 4.82 -5.36 11.24
C THR A 145 5.73 -5.63 10.05
N LEU A 146 6.77 -4.84 9.89
CA LEU A 146 7.71 -4.98 8.77
C LEU A 146 8.46 -6.32 8.81
N ALA A 147 8.82 -6.78 10.00
CA ALA A 147 9.50 -8.08 10.16
C ALA A 147 8.58 -9.28 9.87
N GLY A 148 7.26 -9.11 9.97
CA GLY A 148 6.28 -10.14 9.68
C GLY A 148 5.87 -10.23 8.20
N LEU A 149 6.17 -9.20 7.40
CA LEU A 149 5.93 -9.18 5.95
C LEU A 149 6.99 -9.97 5.21
#